data_b022fb219317fa30989a2c7a02d91aa6
#
_entry.id   b022fb219317fa30989a2c7a02d91aa6
#
_cell.length_a   1.000
_cell.length_b   1.000
_cell.length_c   1.000
_cell.angle_alpha   90.00
_cell.angle_beta   90.00
_cell.angle_gamma   90.00
#
_symmetry.space_group_name_H-M   'P 1'
#
loop_
_entity.id
_entity.type
_entity.pdbx_description
1 polymer ?
#
loop_
_entity_poly.entity_id
_entity_poly.type
_entity_poly.pdbx_seq_one_letter_code
_entity_poly.pdbx_strand_id
1 'polypeptide(L)'
;MALLISGTACHIREVKLSRKPEELIAASPKATVPVIVRPDGDVIEESIEIMRWSLERNDPEGWLEREDRALIEANDGPFKHHLDRYKYPERHASDPLAHRAAGSALLGTLEARLAAQDNLCGDRRGITDAAIFPFVRQFAEVDRGWFDAQPLPRLQAWLRGHLASILFVTAMVRLDPWRPGDAPLEFPAA
;
A
#
# COMPACT_ATOMS: atom_id res chain seq x y z
N MET A 1 -6.05 -2.47 -4.90
CA MET A 1 -7.27 -1.70 -4.58
C MET A 1 -7.61 -0.74 -5.72
N ALA A 2 -6.74 0.18 -6.13
CA ALA A 2 -7.03 1.14 -7.23
C ALA A 2 -7.42 0.45 -8.55
N LEU A 3 -6.72 -0.61 -8.95
CA LEU A 3 -7.08 -1.43 -10.13
C LEU A 3 -8.50 -2.02 -10.04
N LEU A 4 -8.92 -2.44 -8.84
CA LEU A 4 -10.29 -2.94 -8.61
C LEU A 4 -11.34 -1.83 -8.78
N ILE A 5 -11.08 -0.65 -8.21
CA ILE A 5 -12.00 0.49 -8.30
C ILE A 5 -12.11 0.98 -9.74
N SER A 6 -10.99 1.10 -10.44
CA SER A 6 -10.98 1.56 -11.83
C SER A 6 -11.51 0.52 -12.83
N GLY A 7 -11.62 -0.74 -12.43
CA GLY A 7 -11.92 -1.85 -13.35
C GLY A 7 -10.79 -2.12 -14.35
N THR A 8 -9.57 -1.65 -14.07
CA THR A 8 -8.42 -1.86 -14.95
C THR A 8 -7.94 -3.31 -14.84
N ALA A 9 -8.20 -4.10 -15.88
CA ALA A 9 -7.73 -5.48 -15.96
C ALA A 9 -6.24 -5.54 -16.32
N CYS A 10 -5.53 -6.47 -15.70
CA CYS A 10 -4.13 -6.77 -16.02
C CYS A 10 -3.84 -8.26 -15.80
N HIS A 11 -2.75 -8.75 -16.38
CA HIS A 11 -2.20 -10.05 -16.02
C HIS A 11 -1.29 -9.89 -14.81
N ILE A 12 -1.67 -10.51 -13.68
CA ILE A 12 -0.87 -10.46 -12.46
C ILE A 12 0.16 -11.57 -12.43
N ARG A 13 1.37 -11.23 -11.97
CA ARG A 13 2.47 -12.16 -11.72
C ARG A 13 2.97 -11.95 -10.32
N GLU A 14 2.71 -12.89 -9.41
CA GLU A 14 3.27 -12.84 -8.06
C GLU A 14 4.76 -13.14 -8.11
N VAL A 15 5.55 -12.41 -7.35
CA VAL A 15 7.01 -12.59 -7.32
C VAL A 15 7.52 -12.80 -5.90
N LYS A 16 8.43 -13.77 -5.74
CA LYS A 16 9.17 -13.96 -4.51
C LYS A 16 10.35 -13.01 -4.48
N LEU A 17 10.33 -11.99 -3.61
CA LEU A 17 11.35 -10.93 -3.57
C LEU A 17 12.78 -11.44 -3.30
N SER A 18 12.92 -12.61 -2.65
CA SER A 18 14.23 -13.25 -2.45
C SER A 18 14.74 -13.99 -3.70
N ARG A 19 13.91 -14.12 -4.75
CA ARG A 19 14.23 -14.81 -6.01
C ARG A 19 13.44 -14.15 -7.14
N LYS A 20 13.87 -12.95 -7.52
CA LYS A 20 13.21 -12.14 -8.55
C LYS A 20 13.40 -12.79 -9.92
N PRO A 21 12.33 -12.93 -10.75
CA PRO A 21 12.46 -13.43 -12.10
C PRO A 21 13.19 -12.42 -13.00
N GLU A 22 13.88 -12.93 -14.03
CA GLU A 22 14.65 -12.12 -14.98
C GLU A 22 13.75 -11.11 -15.72
N GLU A 23 12.52 -11.48 -15.99
CA GLU A 23 11.51 -10.64 -16.65
C GLU A 23 11.19 -9.38 -15.82
N LEU A 24 11.18 -9.48 -14.49
CA LEU A 24 11.01 -8.30 -13.63
C LEU A 24 12.24 -7.39 -13.71
N ILE A 25 13.44 -7.96 -13.70
CA ILE A 25 14.70 -7.20 -13.78
C ILE A 25 14.83 -6.52 -15.15
N ALA A 26 14.41 -7.20 -16.21
CA ALA A 26 14.40 -6.66 -17.57
C ALA A 26 13.38 -5.51 -17.74
N ALA A 27 12.21 -5.63 -17.11
CA ALA A 27 11.17 -4.60 -17.15
C ALA A 27 11.54 -3.38 -16.29
N SER A 28 12.11 -3.60 -15.12
CA SER A 28 12.48 -2.54 -14.18
C SER A 28 13.84 -2.83 -13.55
N PRO A 29 14.89 -2.09 -13.92
CA PRO A 29 16.24 -2.26 -13.37
C PRO A 29 16.31 -2.08 -11.84
N LYS A 30 15.40 -1.29 -11.24
CA LYS A 30 15.26 -1.20 -9.78
C LYS A 30 14.80 -2.53 -9.16
N ALA A 31 14.13 -3.37 -9.96
CA ALA A 31 13.58 -4.65 -9.54
C ALA A 31 12.74 -4.56 -8.24
N THR A 32 12.07 -3.42 -8.05
CA THR A 32 11.08 -3.21 -6.98
C THR A 32 9.70 -3.64 -7.46
N VAL A 33 8.79 -3.87 -6.55
CA VAL A 33 7.39 -4.18 -6.84
C VAL A 33 6.49 -3.21 -6.07
N PRO A 34 5.30 -2.86 -6.63
CA PRO A 34 4.73 -3.33 -7.90
C PRO A 34 5.31 -2.61 -9.13
N VAL A 35 5.19 -3.28 -10.28
CA VAL A 35 5.53 -2.74 -11.61
C VAL A 35 4.41 -3.11 -12.58
N ILE A 36 3.99 -2.19 -13.43
CA ILE A 36 3.10 -2.45 -14.57
C ILE A 36 3.87 -2.25 -15.87
N VAL A 37 3.80 -3.24 -16.75
CA VAL A 37 4.23 -3.12 -18.15
C VAL A 37 2.98 -2.96 -18.99
N ARG A 38 2.87 -1.83 -19.70
CA ARG A 38 1.76 -1.51 -20.59
C ARG A 38 1.89 -2.23 -21.94
N PRO A 39 0.79 -2.37 -22.71
CA PRO A 39 0.86 -3.00 -24.03
C PRO A 39 1.78 -2.32 -25.05
N ASP A 40 2.01 -1.01 -24.87
CA ASP A 40 2.95 -0.21 -25.69
C ASP A 40 4.41 -0.37 -25.26
N GLY A 41 4.68 -1.12 -24.21
CA GLY A 41 6.01 -1.35 -23.64
C GLY A 41 6.42 -0.36 -22.55
N ASP A 42 5.65 0.69 -22.32
CA ASP A 42 5.92 1.62 -21.22
C ASP A 42 5.80 0.94 -19.85
N VAL A 43 6.67 1.32 -18.93
CA VAL A 43 6.73 0.76 -17.58
C VAL A 43 6.36 1.81 -16.57
N ILE A 44 5.41 1.48 -15.69
CA ILE A 44 5.04 2.30 -14.54
C ILE A 44 5.57 1.60 -13.29
N GLU A 45 6.46 2.28 -12.62
CA GLU A 45 7.00 1.89 -11.31
C GLU A 45 6.32 2.71 -10.22
N GLU A 46 6.49 2.34 -8.98
CA GLU A 46 5.93 2.92 -7.76
C GLU A 46 4.40 2.75 -7.65
N SER A 47 3.98 2.27 -6.50
CA SER A 47 2.57 1.95 -6.26
C SER A 47 1.64 3.14 -6.43
N ILE A 48 2.06 4.33 -6.05
CA ILE A 48 1.23 5.53 -6.15
C ILE A 48 1.02 5.95 -7.62
N GLU A 49 2.04 5.81 -8.47
CA GLU A 49 1.92 6.13 -9.91
C GLU A 49 1.00 5.12 -10.62
N ILE A 50 1.08 3.84 -10.24
CA ILE A 50 0.16 2.82 -10.74
C ILE A 50 -1.28 3.13 -10.30
N MET A 51 -1.48 3.58 -9.07
CA MET A 51 -2.81 3.95 -8.57
C MET A 51 -3.37 5.15 -9.35
N ARG A 52 -2.58 6.22 -9.52
CA ARG A 52 -2.97 7.39 -10.32
C ARG A 52 -3.32 7.01 -11.75
N TRP A 53 -2.40 6.31 -12.43
CA TRP A 53 -2.60 5.85 -13.79
C TRP A 53 -3.90 5.04 -13.98
N SER A 54 -4.20 4.14 -13.06
CA SER A 54 -5.42 3.32 -13.15
C SER A 54 -6.68 4.14 -12.92
N LEU A 55 -6.68 5.05 -11.96
CA LEU A 55 -7.81 5.91 -11.64
C LEU A 55 -8.02 7.03 -12.66
N GLU A 56 -6.97 7.57 -13.28
CA GLU A 56 -7.09 8.52 -14.41
C GLU A 56 -7.83 7.92 -15.61
N ARG A 57 -7.83 6.62 -15.77
CA ARG A 57 -8.58 5.90 -16.81
C ARG A 57 -10.07 5.78 -16.47
N ASN A 58 -10.39 5.56 -15.21
CA ASN A 58 -11.74 5.45 -14.70
C ASN A 58 -11.75 5.55 -13.17
N ASP A 59 -12.37 6.60 -12.65
CA ASP A 59 -12.48 6.85 -11.21
C ASP A 59 -13.94 7.01 -10.76
N PRO A 60 -14.73 5.92 -10.76
CA PRO A 60 -16.16 5.97 -10.49
C PRO A 60 -16.49 6.42 -9.06
N GLU A 61 -15.54 6.33 -8.15
CA GLU A 61 -15.71 6.74 -6.75
C GLU A 61 -15.09 8.10 -6.44
N GLY A 62 -14.39 8.74 -7.39
CA GLY A 62 -13.72 10.04 -7.22
C GLY A 62 -12.54 9.98 -6.24
N TRP A 63 -11.74 8.93 -6.27
CA TRP A 63 -10.60 8.76 -5.36
C TRP A 63 -9.52 9.81 -5.57
N LEU A 64 -9.28 10.25 -6.81
CA LEU A 64 -8.28 11.27 -7.13
C LEU A 64 -8.62 12.65 -6.53
N GLU A 65 -9.91 12.96 -6.34
CA GLU A 65 -10.33 14.19 -5.68
C GLU A 65 -9.97 14.21 -4.18
N ARG A 66 -9.68 13.04 -3.61
CA ARG A 66 -9.30 12.83 -2.21
C ARG A 66 -7.84 12.45 -2.08
N GLU A 67 -6.98 13.22 -2.77
CA GLU A 67 -5.54 13.08 -2.72
C GLU A 67 -4.90 14.16 -1.85
N ASP A 68 -4.15 13.73 -0.83
CA ASP A 68 -3.22 14.59 -0.07
C ASP A 68 -1.79 14.14 -0.35
N ARG A 69 -1.15 14.80 -1.31
CA ARG A 69 0.21 14.47 -1.75
C ARG A 69 1.23 14.61 -0.63
N ALA A 70 1.10 15.63 0.20
CA ALA A 70 2.04 15.87 1.29
C ALA A 70 1.96 14.75 2.34
N LEU A 71 0.76 14.25 2.62
CA LEU A 71 0.57 13.14 3.55
C LEU A 71 1.10 11.82 2.97
N ILE A 72 0.92 11.58 1.67
CA ILE A 72 1.47 10.42 0.96
C ILE A 72 3.00 10.48 0.96
N GLU A 73 3.61 11.62 0.67
CA GLU A 73 5.06 11.82 0.72
C GLU A 73 5.63 11.61 2.14
N ALA A 74 4.94 12.08 3.17
CA ALA A 74 5.33 11.84 4.55
C ALA A 74 5.27 10.34 4.92
N ASN A 75 4.32 9.61 4.35
CA ASN A 75 4.22 8.16 4.50
C ASN A 75 5.35 7.43 3.75
N ASP A 76 5.56 7.75 2.46
CA ASP A 76 6.50 7.02 1.60
C ASP A 76 7.97 7.33 1.92
N GLY A 77 8.24 8.49 2.51
CA GLY A 77 9.55 8.90 2.98
C GLY A 77 9.78 8.55 4.47
N PRO A 78 9.53 9.52 5.37
CA PRO A 78 9.87 9.37 6.80
C PRO A 78 9.21 8.17 7.46
N PHE A 79 7.90 7.93 7.25
CA PHE A 79 7.22 6.84 7.93
C PHE A 79 7.72 5.48 7.47
N LYS A 80 7.83 5.28 6.16
CA LYS A 80 8.36 4.03 5.58
C LYS A 80 9.78 3.74 6.04
N HIS A 81 10.63 4.78 6.12
CA HIS A 81 11.98 4.66 6.68
C HIS A 81 11.97 4.09 8.10
N HIS A 82 11.08 4.58 8.95
CA HIS A 82 10.97 4.09 10.33
C HIS A 82 10.29 2.73 10.41
N LEU A 83 9.25 2.48 9.59
CA LEU A 83 8.59 1.19 9.50
C LEU A 83 9.56 0.07 9.12
N ASP A 84 10.39 0.28 8.10
CA ASP A 84 11.34 -0.74 7.63
C ASP A 84 12.36 -1.10 8.73
N ARG A 85 12.82 -0.12 9.50
CA ARG A 85 13.77 -0.31 10.60
C ARG A 85 13.14 -0.87 11.88
N TYR A 86 11.87 -0.58 12.09
CA TYR A 86 11.09 -1.20 13.16
C TYR A 86 10.80 -2.67 12.87
N LYS A 87 10.44 -2.98 11.60
CA LYS A 87 10.05 -4.31 11.15
C LYS A 87 11.24 -5.25 10.90
N TYR A 88 12.36 -4.70 10.44
CA TYR A 88 13.57 -5.45 10.05
C TYR A 88 14.84 -4.87 10.68
N PRO A 89 14.90 -4.78 12.03
CA PRO A 89 16.02 -4.11 12.71
C PRO A 89 17.36 -4.75 12.38
N GLU A 90 17.39 -6.07 12.16
CA GLU A 90 18.61 -6.83 11.82
C GLU A 90 19.23 -6.41 10.47
N ARG A 91 18.42 -5.91 9.54
CA ARG A 91 18.91 -5.45 8.22
C ARG A 91 19.55 -4.06 8.28
N HIS A 92 19.22 -3.31 9.31
CA HIS A 92 19.59 -1.90 9.41
C HIS A 92 20.51 -1.62 10.61
N ALA A 93 20.84 -2.64 11.41
CA ALA A 93 21.59 -2.50 12.67
C ALA A 93 21.02 -1.37 13.54
N SER A 94 19.67 -1.30 13.66
CA SER A 94 18.96 -0.19 14.30
C SER A 94 18.19 -0.63 15.55
N ASP A 95 17.93 0.33 16.44
CA ASP A 95 17.03 0.13 17.58
C ASP A 95 15.57 0.18 17.11
N PRO A 96 14.82 -0.94 17.12
CA PRO A 96 13.45 -0.97 16.67
C PRO A 96 12.52 -0.09 17.52
N LEU A 97 12.78 0.08 18.81
CA LEU A 97 11.94 0.88 19.70
C LEU A 97 12.08 2.38 19.41
N ALA A 98 13.28 2.85 19.07
CA ALA A 98 13.49 4.22 18.63
C ALA A 98 12.74 4.50 17.32
N HIS A 99 12.76 3.58 16.36
CA HIS A 99 12.04 3.71 15.10
C HIS A 99 10.53 3.57 15.28
N ARG A 100 10.05 2.73 16.20
CA ARG A 100 8.65 2.69 16.59
C ARG A 100 8.18 4.03 17.14
N ALA A 101 8.92 4.62 18.06
CA ALA A 101 8.60 5.92 18.65
C ALA A 101 8.54 7.03 17.58
N ALA A 102 9.52 7.08 16.68
CA ALA A 102 9.54 8.06 15.59
C ALA A 102 8.39 7.86 14.58
N GLY A 103 8.07 6.61 14.22
CA GLY A 103 6.94 6.28 13.35
C GLY A 103 5.59 6.66 13.97
N SER A 104 5.49 6.60 15.31
CA SER A 104 4.27 6.97 16.05
C SER A 104 3.87 8.44 15.87
N ALA A 105 4.81 9.33 15.51
CA ALA A 105 4.48 10.74 15.24
C ALA A 105 3.52 10.87 14.04
N LEU A 106 3.74 10.12 12.96
CA LEU A 106 2.80 10.08 11.84
C LEU A 106 1.46 9.47 12.25
N LEU A 107 1.46 8.40 13.04
CA LEU A 107 0.21 7.78 13.53
C LEU A 107 -0.63 8.78 14.32
N GLY A 108 0.00 9.63 15.15
CA GLY A 108 -0.67 10.72 15.86
C GLY A 108 -1.29 11.76 14.92
N THR A 109 -0.62 12.09 13.82
CA THR A 109 -1.16 12.98 12.78
C THR A 109 -2.38 12.37 12.10
N LEU A 110 -2.35 11.07 11.79
CA LEU A 110 -3.49 10.36 11.21
C LEU A 110 -4.66 10.30 12.20
N GLU A 111 -4.39 10.01 13.48
CA GLU A 111 -5.41 10.01 14.54
C GLU A 111 -6.13 11.35 14.65
N ALA A 112 -5.36 12.46 14.69
CA ALA A 112 -5.91 13.79 14.77
C ALA A 112 -6.80 14.14 13.55
N ARG A 113 -6.38 13.71 12.36
CA ARG A 113 -7.14 13.91 11.12
C ARG A 113 -8.45 13.11 11.13
N LEU A 114 -8.41 11.87 11.56
CA LEU A 114 -9.56 10.97 11.67
C LEU A 114 -10.52 11.34 12.83
N ALA A 115 -10.13 12.24 13.71
CA ALA A 115 -11.04 12.80 14.71
C ALA A 115 -12.12 13.72 14.11
N ALA A 116 -11.85 14.28 12.92
CA ALA A 116 -12.74 15.24 12.26
C ALA A 116 -13.51 14.61 11.06
N GLN A 117 -13.12 13.43 10.58
CA GLN A 117 -13.66 12.83 9.37
C GLN A 117 -13.44 11.31 9.37
N ASP A 118 -14.20 10.58 8.58
CA ASP A 118 -14.18 9.10 8.58
C ASP A 118 -12.97 8.50 7.83
N ASN A 119 -12.39 9.24 6.88
CA ASN A 119 -11.21 8.84 6.10
C ASN A 119 -10.19 9.97 6.06
N LEU A 120 -8.99 9.72 5.51
CA LEU A 120 -7.88 10.68 5.58
C LEU A 120 -8.12 11.97 4.79
N CYS A 121 -9.03 11.97 3.80
CA CYS A 121 -9.38 13.15 3.00
C CYS A 121 -10.89 13.32 2.86
N GLY A 122 -11.64 13.23 3.97
CA GLY A 122 -13.09 13.43 4.02
C GLY A 122 -13.85 12.19 4.49
N ASP A 123 -15.15 12.17 4.22
CA ASP A 123 -16.03 11.11 4.74
C ASP A 123 -15.99 9.82 3.89
N ARG A 124 -15.43 9.88 2.72
CA ARG A 124 -15.31 8.74 1.81
C ARG A 124 -13.85 8.38 1.56
N ARG A 125 -13.61 7.07 1.39
CA ARG A 125 -12.29 6.55 1.03
C ARG A 125 -11.77 7.20 -0.26
N GLY A 126 -10.45 7.45 -0.31
CA GLY A 126 -9.78 8.01 -1.46
C GLY A 126 -8.42 7.35 -1.72
N ILE A 127 -7.69 7.91 -2.69
CA ILE A 127 -6.35 7.44 -3.03
C ILE A 127 -5.39 7.56 -1.85
N THR A 128 -5.53 8.60 -1.02
CA THR A 128 -4.69 8.80 0.18
C THR A 128 -4.87 7.66 1.18
N ASP A 129 -6.11 7.23 1.43
CA ASP A 129 -6.37 6.09 2.32
C ASP A 129 -5.72 4.81 1.77
N ALA A 130 -5.92 4.54 0.49
CA ALA A 130 -5.39 3.34 -0.15
C ALA A 130 -3.85 3.33 -0.24
N ALA A 131 -3.22 4.50 -0.33
CA ALA A 131 -1.76 4.64 -0.32
C ALA A 131 -1.17 4.39 1.07
N ILE A 132 -1.81 4.89 2.12
CA ILE A 132 -1.27 4.89 3.49
C ILE A 132 -1.65 3.62 4.27
N PHE A 133 -2.88 3.11 4.07
CA PHE A 133 -3.40 1.94 4.78
C PHE A 133 -2.44 0.73 4.83
N PRO A 134 -1.77 0.31 3.74
CA PRO A 134 -0.88 -0.86 3.77
C PRO A 134 0.31 -0.68 4.71
N PHE A 135 0.80 0.53 4.88
CA PHE A 135 1.94 0.85 5.75
C PHE A 135 1.52 0.91 7.22
N VAL A 136 0.38 1.53 7.53
CA VAL A 136 -0.21 1.50 8.89
C VAL A 136 -0.51 0.07 9.31
N ARG A 137 -1.07 -0.75 8.43
CA ARG A 137 -1.28 -2.17 8.67
C ARG A 137 0.02 -2.88 9.01
N GLN A 138 1.07 -2.70 8.19
CA GLN A 138 2.36 -3.33 8.44
C GLN A 138 2.97 -2.89 9.77
N PHE A 139 2.86 -1.60 10.12
CA PHE A 139 3.37 -1.07 11.37
C PHE A 139 2.63 -1.70 12.58
N ALA A 140 1.31 -1.78 12.52
CA ALA A 140 0.49 -2.38 13.55
C ALA A 140 0.79 -3.88 13.75
N GLU A 141 1.08 -4.61 12.67
CA GLU A 141 1.34 -6.06 12.72
C GLU A 141 2.74 -6.43 13.22
N VAL A 142 3.68 -5.47 13.38
CA VAL A 142 4.98 -5.75 14.01
C VAL A 142 4.80 -6.09 15.50
N ASP A 143 3.95 -5.33 16.19
CA ASP A 143 3.55 -5.57 17.59
C ASP A 143 2.09 -5.13 17.79
N ARG A 144 1.19 -6.05 17.51
CA ARG A 144 -0.25 -5.77 17.53
C ARG A 144 -0.74 -5.40 18.92
N GLY A 145 -0.23 -6.06 19.96
CA GLY A 145 -0.62 -5.76 21.35
C GLY A 145 -0.24 -4.34 21.74
N TRP A 146 0.98 -3.92 21.39
CA TRP A 146 1.41 -2.55 21.62
C TRP A 146 0.55 -1.55 20.85
N PHE A 147 0.29 -1.79 19.55
CA PHE A 147 -0.49 -0.88 18.71
C PHE A 147 -1.92 -0.72 19.27
N ASP A 148 -2.58 -1.81 19.66
CA ASP A 148 -3.94 -1.77 20.20
C ASP A 148 -4.03 -1.08 21.56
N ALA A 149 -2.91 -1.02 22.33
CA ALA A 149 -2.82 -0.29 23.59
C ALA A 149 -2.54 1.21 23.43
N GLN A 150 -2.27 1.70 22.22
CA GLN A 150 -2.01 3.12 22.01
C GLN A 150 -3.30 3.95 22.05
N PRO A 151 -3.25 5.23 22.47
CA PRO A 151 -4.39 6.13 22.48
C PRO A 151 -4.72 6.64 21.06
N LEU A 152 -5.01 5.71 20.14
CA LEU A 152 -5.26 5.94 18.72
C LEU A 152 -6.60 5.32 18.28
N PRO A 153 -7.73 5.58 19.00
CA PRO A 153 -8.97 4.84 18.76
C PRO A 153 -9.56 5.05 17.36
N ARG A 154 -9.40 6.24 16.76
CA ARG A 154 -9.91 6.54 15.42
C ARG A 154 -9.09 5.83 14.35
N LEU A 155 -7.76 5.90 14.45
CA LEU A 155 -6.86 5.19 13.54
C LEU A 155 -7.05 3.67 13.62
N GLN A 156 -7.22 3.12 14.82
CA GLN A 156 -7.51 1.71 15.02
C GLN A 156 -8.85 1.31 14.39
N ALA A 157 -9.89 2.15 14.53
CA ALA A 157 -11.19 1.92 13.89
C ALA A 157 -11.09 2.00 12.36
N TRP A 158 -10.42 3.01 11.83
CA TRP A 158 -10.16 3.19 10.40
C TRP A 158 -9.39 1.98 9.83
N LEU A 159 -8.32 1.54 10.49
CA LEU A 159 -7.57 0.34 10.09
C LEU A 159 -8.45 -0.91 10.06
N ARG A 160 -9.26 -1.14 11.11
CA ARG A 160 -10.20 -2.28 11.15
C ARG A 160 -11.21 -2.22 10.02
N GLY A 161 -11.77 -1.04 9.72
CA GLY A 161 -12.73 -0.84 8.64
C GLY A 161 -12.14 -1.18 7.27
N HIS A 162 -10.89 -0.77 7.01
CA HIS A 162 -10.19 -1.11 5.78
C HIS A 162 -9.90 -2.61 5.68
N LEU A 163 -9.42 -3.24 6.76
CA LEU A 163 -9.14 -4.68 6.80
C LEU A 163 -10.39 -5.53 6.57
N ALA A 164 -11.54 -5.11 7.08
CA ALA A 164 -12.81 -5.81 6.92
C ALA A 164 -13.51 -5.50 5.58
N SER A 165 -13.00 -4.57 4.79
CA SER A 165 -13.66 -4.16 3.54
C SER A 165 -13.57 -5.25 2.48
N ILE A 166 -14.65 -5.44 1.72
CA ILE A 166 -14.70 -6.35 0.56
C ILE A 166 -13.56 -5.99 -0.41
N LEU A 167 -13.33 -4.69 -0.65
CA LEU A 167 -12.27 -4.22 -1.54
C LEU A 167 -10.88 -4.73 -1.12
N PHE A 168 -10.56 -4.69 0.18
CA PHE A 168 -9.29 -5.20 0.67
C PHE A 168 -9.21 -6.73 0.57
N VAL A 169 -10.26 -7.42 0.97
CA VAL A 169 -10.33 -8.89 0.90
C VAL A 169 -10.16 -9.37 -0.54
N THR A 170 -10.83 -8.72 -1.49
CA THR A 170 -10.70 -9.02 -2.93
C THR A 170 -9.29 -8.69 -3.46
N ALA A 171 -8.68 -7.61 -2.98
CA ALA A 171 -7.32 -7.24 -3.40
C ALA A 171 -6.23 -8.18 -2.86
N MET A 172 -6.50 -8.88 -1.74
CA MET A 172 -5.54 -9.74 -1.04
C MET A 172 -5.61 -11.20 -1.49
N VAL A 173 -5.74 -11.42 -2.79
CA VAL A 173 -5.66 -12.77 -3.36
C VAL A 173 -4.25 -13.33 -3.13
N ARG A 174 -4.18 -14.57 -2.63
CA ARG A 174 -2.91 -15.28 -2.50
C ARG A 174 -2.65 -16.03 -3.79
N LEU A 175 -1.54 -15.71 -4.43
CA LEU A 175 -1.10 -16.35 -5.66
C LEU A 175 0.22 -17.08 -5.42
N ASP A 176 0.43 -18.17 -6.16
CA ASP A 176 1.73 -18.79 -6.21
C ASP A 176 2.73 -17.93 -6.99
N PRO A 177 4.02 -17.97 -6.62
CA PRO A 177 5.04 -17.25 -7.37
C PRO A 177 5.07 -17.69 -8.83
N TRP A 178 4.93 -16.72 -9.74
CA TRP A 178 4.93 -16.92 -11.17
C TRP A 178 6.24 -17.53 -11.68
N ARG A 179 6.12 -18.37 -12.71
CA ARG A 179 7.24 -18.99 -13.44
C ARG A 179 7.07 -18.78 -14.94
N PRO A 180 8.17 -18.68 -15.70
CA PRO A 180 8.10 -18.66 -17.16
C PRO A 180 7.32 -19.87 -17.69
N GLY A 181 6.33 -19.59 -18.56
CA GLY A 181 5.43 -20.61 -19.11
C GLY A 181 4.12 -20.81 -18.36
N ASP A 182 3.94 -20.20 -17.18
CA ASP A 182 2.65 -20.23 -16.50
C ASP A 182 1.58 -19.47 -17.32
N ALA A 183 0.35 -19.97 -17.26
CA ALA A 183 -0.79 -19.31 -17.90
C ALA A 183 -1.01 -17.93 -17.29
N PRO A 184 -1.40 -16.92 -18.11
CA PRO A 184 -1.76 -15.61 -17.60
C PRO A 184 -2.89 -15.68 -16.58
N LEU A 185 -2.74 -14.98 -15.45
CA LEU A 185 -3.79 -14.83 -14.45
C LEU A 185 -4.35 -13.40 -14.56
N GLU A 186 -5.64 -13.30 -14.83
CA GLU A 186 -6.32 -12.00 -14.89
C GLU A 186 -6.59 -11.45 -13.49
N PHE A 187 -6.39 -10.14 -13.34
CA PHE A 187 -6.75 -9.40 -12.14
C PHE A 187 -7.35 -8.03 -12.55
N PRO A 188 -8.50 -7.62 -12.00
CA PRO A 188 -9.40 -8.46 -11.20
C PRO A 188 -9.87 -9.69 -11.97
N ALA A 189 -10.13 -10.78 -11.26
CA ALA A 189 -10.83 -11.90 -11.86
C ALA A 189 -12.23 -11.46 -12.29
N ALA A 190 -12.68 -11.93 -13.46
CA ALA A 190 -14.00 -11.64 -13.99
C ALA A 190 -15.12 -12.14 -13.09
#